data_2d0f3d54a7b0c568b861c54443bc4273
#
_entry.id   2d0f3d54a7b0c568b861c54443bc4273
#
_cell.length_a   1.000
_cell.length_b   1.000
_cell.length_c   1.000
_cell.angle_alpha   90.00
_cell.angle_beta   90.00
_cell.angle_gamma   90.00
#
_symmetry.space_group_name_H-M   'P 1'
#
loop_
_entity.id
_entity.type
_entity.pdbx_description
1 polymer ?
#
loop_
_entity_poly.entity_id
_entity_poly.type
_entity_poly.pdbx_seq_one_letter_code
_entity_poly.pdbx_strand_id
1 'polypeptide(L)'
;MAPYLLTALIERPSRLIYLSSGMHRGGIPSLQGLDPASGRSVSYSDSKLLVTTFAAALARRWPDVLVNSVDPGWVPTRMGGPGATDDLRLGHVTQVWLAVSSEPEALTSGRYWYHQRRQEPHRAVRDPSFQAELLTALEHLTGVALP
;
A
#
# COMPACT_ATOMS: atom_id res chain seq x y z
N MET A 1 0.63 3.86 -10.28
CA MET A 1 -0.64 4.30 -10.92
C MET A 1 -1.74 3.26 -10.87
N ALA A 2 -1.52 1.97 -11.23
CA ALA A 2 -2.59 0.97 -11.24
C ALA A 2 -3.42 0.86 -9.93
N PRO A 3 -2.84 0.80 -8.73
CA PRO A 3 -3.64 0.77 -7.49
C PRO A 3 -4.54 1.99 -7.33
N TYR A 4 -4.06 3.17 -7.73
CA TYR A 4 -4.84 4.41 -7.69
C TYR A 4 -6.04 4.33 -8.64
N LEU A 5 -5.82 3.99 -9.91
CA LEU A 5 -6.89 3.91 -10.92
C LEU A 5 -7.94 2.86 -10.53
N LEU A 6 -7.52 1.67 -10.10
CA LEU A 6 -8.45 0.66 -9.63
C LEU A 6 -9.31 1.19 -8.47
N THR A 7 -8.70 1.87 -7.50
CA THR A 7 -9.42 2.46 -6.38
C THR A 7 -10.39 3.56 -6.78
N ALA A 8 -9.99 4.42 -7.73
CA ALA A 8 -10.83 5.53 -8.19
C ALA A 8 -12.03 5.07 -9.04
N LEU A 9 -11.94 3.90 -9.68
CA LEU A 9 -12.93 3.40 -10.63
C LEU A 9 -13.86 2.32 -10.08
N ILE A 10 -13.56 1.74 -8.92
CA ILE A 10 -14.46 0.77 -8.27
C ILE A 10 -15.51 1.48 -7.42
N GLU A 11 -16.64 0.83 -7.23
CA GLU A 11 -17.57 1.20 -6.17
C GLU A 11 -16.86 1.14 -4.82
N ARG A 12 -17.08 2.16 -3.97
CA ARG A 12 -16.37 2.28 -2.68
C ARG A 12 -16.67 1.08 -1.78
N PRO A 13 -15.68 0.22 -1.48
CA PRO A 13 -15.89 -0.94 -0.61
C PRO A 13 -15.77 -0.55 0.86
N SER A 14 -16.22 -1.41 1.76
CA SER A 14 -16.02 -1.22 3.20
C SER A 14 -14.58 -1.46 3.66
N ARG A 15 -13.80 -2.20 2.87
CA ARG A 15 -12.40 -2.55 3.20
C ARG A 15 -11.51 -2.53 1.95
N LEU A 16 -10.31 -1.99 2.12
CA LEU A 16 -9.25 -1.98 1.10
C LEU A 16 -7.94 -2.46 1.69
N ILE A 17 -7.34 -3.45 1.08
CA ILE A 17 -6.05 -4.00 1.49
C ILE A 17 -5.05 -3.87 0.35
N TYR A 18 -3.96 -3.12 0.58
CA TYR A 18 -2.90 -2.92 -0.39
C TYR A 18 -1.70 -3.80 -0.08
N LEU A 19 -1.26 -4.58 -1.06
CA LEU A 19 -0.06 -5.42 -0.91
C LEU A 19 1.20 -4.56 -1.05
N SER A 20 1.87 -4.36 0.06
CA SER A 20 3.16 -3.71 0.18
C SER A 20 4.30 -4.74 0.25
N SER A 21 5.38 -4.38 0.92
CA SER A 21 6.54 -5.21 1.24
C SER A 21 7.36 -4.55 2.33
N GLY A 22 8.08 -5.32 3.13
CA GLY A 22 9.10 -4.80 4.07
C GLY A 22 10.14 -3.93 3.41
N MET A 23 10.39 -4.15 2.12
CA MET A 23 11.34 -3.35 1.31
C MET A 23 10.93 -1.88 1.14
N HIS A 24 9.66 -1.51 1.39
CA HIS A 24 9.23 -0.09 1.36
C HIS A 24 10.04 0.80 2.32
N ARG A 25 10.62 0.21 3.38
CA ARG A 25 11.46 0.94 4.35
C ARG A 25 12.75 1.47 3.75
N GLY A 26 13.26 0.85 2.69
CA GLY A 26 14.42 1.30 1.92
C GLY A 26 14.07 2.19 0.73
N GLY A 27 12.80 2.52 0.55
CA GLY A 27 12.36 3.41 -0.53
C GLY A 27 12.70 4.87 -0.29
N ILE A 28 12.85 5.61 -1.38
CA ILE A 28 13.08 7.06 -1.35
C ILE A 28 11.73 7.78 -1.51
N PRO A 29 11.35 8.68 -0.58
CA PRO A 29 10.10 9.43 -0.67
C PRO A 29 10.20 10.52 -1.75
N SER A 30 10.09 10.11 -3.00
CA SER A 30 10.16 10.98 -4.17
C SER A 30 9.05 10.64 -5.17
N LEU A 31 8.44 11.66 -5.74
CA LEU A 31 7.42 11.53 -6.77
C LEU A 31 7.97 11.62 -8.19
N GLN A 32 9.28 11.93 -8.35
CA GLN A 32 9.89 12.22 -9.65
C GLN A 32 9.82 11.08 -10.67
N GLY A 33 9.76 9.82 -10.22
CA GLY A 33 9.65 8.66 -11.09
C GLY A 33 8.20 8.25 -11.43
N LEU A 34 7.19 8.94 -10.90
CA LEU A 34 5.78 8.62 -11.20
C LEU A 34 5.39 8.99 -12.63
N ASP A 35 5.93 10.10 -13.13
CA ASP A 35 5.71 10.53 -14.51
C ASP A 35 6.61 9.72 -15.46
N PRO A 36 6.03 8.92 -16.39
CA PRO A 36 6.81 8.20 -17.40
C PRO A 36 7.65 9.12 -18.30
N ALA A 37 7.21 10.36 -18.50
CA ALA A 37 7.93 11.36 -19.31
C ALA A 37 9.19 11.89 -18.62
N SER A 38 9.33 11.68 -17.31
CA SER A 38 10.51 12.13 -16.54
C SER A 38 11.80 11.42 -16.91
N GLY A 39 11.74 10.30 -17.65
CA GLY A 39 12.89 9.44 -17.95
C GLY A 39 13.48 8.72 -16.72
N ARG A 40 12.84 8.82 -15.57
CA ARG A 40 13.23 8.15 -14.32
C ARG A 40 12.38 6.91 -14.08
N SER A 41 13.01 5.88 -13.53
CA SER A 41 12.30 4.66 -13.11
C SER A 41 12.07 4.69 -11.60
N VAL A 42 10.93 4.14 -11.19
CA VAL A 42 10.61 3.87 -9.78
C VAL A 42 11.17 2.49 -9.42
N SER A 43 12.03 2.42 -8.41
CA SER A 43 12.52 1.13 -7.91
C SER A 43 11.39 0.33 -7.26
N TYR A 44 11.62 -0.97 -7.04
CA TYR A 44 10.66 -1.79 -6.30
C TYR A 44 10.36 -1.22 -4.91
N SER A 45 11.41 -0.83 -4.16
CA SER A 45 11.27 -0.24 -2.83
C SER A 45 10.48 1.07 -2.84
N ASP A 46 10.76 1.95 -3.83
CA ASP A 46 10.03 3.21 -3.99
C ASP A 46 8.55 2.94 -4.33
N SER A 47 8.29 1.99 -5.24
CA SER A 47 6.92 1.63 -5.61
C SER A 47 6.11 1.11 -4.42
N LYS A 48 6.76 0.35 -3.52
CA LYS A 48 6.13 -0.16 -2.30
C LYS A 48 5.98 0.92 -1.23
N LEU A 49 6.91 1.88 -1.14
CA LEU A 49 6.74 3.07 -0.30
C LEU A 49 5.54 3.90 -0.77
N LEU A 50 5.42 4.17 -2.06
CA LEU A 50 4.33 4.95 -2.63
C LEU A 50 2.97 4.28 -2.44
N VAL A 51 2.85 2.95 -2.63
CA VAL A 51 1.57 2.26 -2.39
C VAL A 51 1.19 2.24 -0.91
N THR A 52 2.17 2.12 -0.01
CA THR A 52 1.93 2.19 1.44
C THR A 52 1.48 3.59 1.86
N THR A 53 2.12 4.64 1.30
CA THR A 53 1.72 6.05 1.50
C THR A 53 0.33 6.32 0.96
N PHE A 54 0.01 5.79 -0.22
CA PHE A 54 -1.33 5.89 -0.82
C PHE A 54 -2.41 5.27 0.07
N ALA A 55 -2.18 4.07 0.61
CA ALA A 55 -3.10 3.43 1.55
C ALA A 55 -3.33 4.29 2.80
N ALA A 56 -2.28 4.89 3.37
CA ALA A 56 -2.38 5.77 4.53
C ALA A 56 -3.14 7.08 4.21
N ALA A 57 -2.92 7.64 3.02
CA ALA A 57 -3.64 8.82 2.54
C ALA A 57 -5.14 8.55 2.37
N LEU A 58 -5.49 7.39 1.79
CA LEU A 58 -6.89 6.96 1.66
C LEU A 58 -7.58 6.73 3.00
N ALA A 59 -6.89 6.11 3.95
CA ALA A 59 -7.43 5.91 5.29
C ALA A 59 -7.83 7.23 5.98
N ARG A 60 -7.13 8.32 5.65
CA ARG A 60 -7.49 9.67 6.14
C ARG A 60 -8.63 10.31 5.35
N ARG A 61 -8.66 10.07 4.03
CA ARG A 61 -9.66 10.64 3.12
C ARG A 61 -11.02 9.95 3.25
N TRP A 62 -11.03 8.64 3.49
CA TRP A 62 -12.21 7.80 3.61
C TRP A 62 -12.34 7.18 5.00
N PRO A 63 -12.79 7.95 6.01
CA PRO A 63 -12.88 7.47 7.39
C PRO A 63 -13.90 6.34 7.60
N ASP A 64 -14.80 6.16 6.64
CA ASP A 64 -15.81 5.10 6.57
C ASP A 64 -15.30 3.80 5.95
N VAL A 65 -14.07 3.78 5.42
CA VAL A 65 -13.43 2.61 4.78
C VAL A 65 -12.24 2.15 5.61
N LEU A 66 -12.15 0.86 5.88
CA LEU A 66 -10.99 0.27 6.56
C LEU A 66 -9.88 0.03 5.53
N VAL A 67 -8.93 0.96 5.46
CA VAL A 67 -7.82 0.91 4.49
C VAL A 67 -6.53 0.53 5.19
N ASN A 68 -5.91 -0.58 4.78
CA ASN A 68 -4.66 -1.06 5.37
C ASN A 68 -3.65 -1.49 4.30
N SER A 69 -2.38 -1.49 4.64
CA SER A 69 -1.31 -2.07 3.84
C SER A 69 -0.69 -3.28 4.52
N VAL A 70 -0.30 -4.28 3.72
CA VAL A 70 0.21 -5.57 4.22
C VAL A 70 1.51 -5.93 3.52
N ASP A 71 2.46 -6.38 4.31
CA ASP A 71 3.60 -7.16 3.87
C ASP A 71 3.23 -8.65 3.93
N PRO A 72 3.16 -9.36 2.81
CA PRO A 72 2.85 -10.78 2.80
C PRO A 72 4.03 -11.65 3.25
N GLY A 73 5.21 -11.05 3.50
CA GLY A 73 6.47 -11.75 3.70
C GLY A 73 7.20 -12.08 2.39
N TRP A 74 8.44 -12.54 2.53
CA TRP A 74 9.21 -13.05 1.39
C TRP A 74 8.96 -14.54 1.23
N VAL A 75 7.88 -14.86 0.54
CA VAL A 75 7.38 -16.22 0.36
C VAL A 75 7.85 -16.84 -0.95
N PRO A 76 8.09 -18.18 -1.02
CA PRO A 76 8.61 -18.88 -2.17
C PRO A 76 7.56 -19.05 -3.30
N THR A 77 7.14 -17.91 -3.83
CA THR A 77 6.33 -17.80 -5.03
C THR A 77 7.22 -17.69 -6.27
N ARG A 78 6.61 -17.65 -7.44
CA ARG A 78 7.33 -17.38 -8.70
C ARG A 78 8.10 -16.07 -8.67
N MET A 79 7.57 -15.05 -7.99
CA MET A 79 8.23 -13.75 -7.79
C MET A 79 9.30 -13.82 -6.70
N GLY A 80 9.02 -14.47 -5.58
CA GLY A 80 9.94 -14.57 -4.44
C GLY A 80 11.16 -15.43 -4.70
N GLY A 81 11.01 -16.41 -5.59
CA GLY A 81 12.08 -17.36 -5.95
C GLY A 81 12.34 -18.42 -4.87
N PRO A 82 13.23 -19.37 -5.16
CA PRO A 82 13.49 -20.53 -4.27
C PRO A 82 14.26 -20.15 -3.00
N GLY A 83 14.88 -18.98 -2.95
CA GLY A 83 15.60 -18.49 -1.77
C GLY A 83 14.72 -17.78 -0.74
N ALA A 84 13.42 -17.66 -0.97
CA ALA A 84 12.50 -17.03 -0.05
C ALA A 84 12.39 -17.82 1.26
N THR A 85 12.42 -17.11 2.39
CA THR A 85 12.56 -17.68 3.73
C THR A 85 11.27 -17.81 4.51
N ASP A 86 10.23 -17.08 4.12
CA ASP A 86 8.95 -17.08 4.84
C ASP A 86 8.06 -18.24 4.40
N ASP A 87 7.23 -18.73 5.32
CA ASP A 87 6.27 -19.81 5.02
C ASP A 87 5.19 -19.34 4.04
N LEU A 88 5.11 -19.98 2.89
CA LEU A 88 4.12 -19.70 1.85
C LEU A 88 2.68 -19.72 2.39
N ARG A 89 2.40 -20.61 3.36
CA ARG A 89 1.06 -20.73 3.96
C ARG A 89 0.65 -19.48 4.74
N LEU A 90 1.61 -18.67 5.21
CA LEU A 90 1.35 -17.42 5.91
C LEU A 90 1.19 -16.22 4.96
N GLY A 91 1.62 -16.36 3.71
CA GLY A 91 1.67 -15.27 2.75
C GLY A 91 0.32 -14.62 2.42
N HIS A 92 -0.79 -15.29 2.69
CA HIS A 92 -2.15 -14.77 2.43
C HIS A 92 -2.97 -14.51 3.71
N VAL A 93 -2.55 -15.03 4.86
CA VAL A 93 -3.36 -15.05 6.08
C VAL A 93 -3.73 -13.63 6.55
N THR A 94 -2.78 -12.72 6.54
CA THR A 94 -3.02 -11.34 7.02
C THR A 94 -4.02 -10.59 6.15
N GLN A 95 -3.94 -10.73 4.82
CA GLN A 95 -4.85 -10.10 3.88
C GLN A 95 -6.28 -10.62 4.06
N VAL A 96 -6.43 -11.95 4.14
CA VAL A 96 -7.74 -12.58 4.36
C VAL A 96 -8.31 -12.16 5.70
N TRP A 97 -7.53 -12.21 6.77
CA TRP A 97 -7.98 -11.77 8.09
C TRP A 97 -8.45 -10.32 8.10
N LEU A 98 -7.70 -9.37 7.50
CA LEU A 98 -8.12 -7.98 7.38
C LEU A 98 -9.38 -7.81 6.53
N ALA A 99 -9.58 -8.67 5.54
CA ALA A 99 -10.72 -8.58 4.64
C ALA A 99 -12.04 -9.02 5.28
N VAL A 100 -12.01 -10.02 6.17
CA VAL A 100 -13.25 -10.68 6.62
C VAL A 100 -13.42 -10.73 8.13
N SER A 101 -12.36 -10.56 8.95
CA SER A 101 -12.47 -10.71 10.40
C SER A 101 -13.25 -9.56 11.05
N SER A 102 -14.01 -9.90 12.08
CA SER A 102 -14.67 -8.94 12.98
C SER A 102 -13.87 -8.65 14.26
N GLU A 103 -12.66 -9.16 14.37
CA GLU A 103 -11.77 -8.87 15.50
C GLU A 103 -11.42 -7.38 15.57
N PRO A 104 -11.37 -6.77 16.77
CA PRO A 104 -11.10 -5.34 16.94
C PRO A 104 -9.84 -4.85 16.22
N GLU A 105 -8.79 -5.67 16.22
CA GLU A 105 -7.54 -5.36 15.53
C GLU A 105 -7.72 -5.26 14.01
N ALA A 106 -8.52 -6.14 13.40
CA ALA A 106 -8.81 -6.14 11.97
C ALA A 106 -9.70 -4.96 11.56
N LEU A 107 -10.51 -4.44 12.49
CA LEU A 107 -11.40 -3.29 12.29
C LEU A 107 -10.69 -1.94 12.43
N THR A 108 -9.39 -1.89 12.12
CA THR A 108 -8.60 -0.65 12.16
C THR A 108 -8.24 -0.18 10.75
N SER A 109 -7.93 1.10 10.62
CA SER A 109 -7.58 1.73 9.34
C SER A 109 -6.24 2.47 9.43
N GLY A 110 -5.56 2.65 8.29
CA GLY A 110 -4.31 3.38 8.18
C GLY A 110 -3.11 2.64 8.80
N ARG A 111 -3.16 1.32 8.88
CA ARG A 111 -2.10 0.51 9.51
C ARG A 111 -1.29 -0.25 8.46
N TYR A 112 -0.06 -0.57 8.86
CA TYR A 112 0.84 -1.47 8.12
C TYR A 112 1.00 -2.78 8.91
N TRP A 113 0.83 -3.90 8.23
CA TRP A 113 0.74 -5.22 8.84
C TRP A 113 1.74 -6.21 8.27
N TYR A 114 2.27 -7.07 9.14
CA TYR A 114 3.08 -8.24 8.80
C TYR A 114 2.70 -9.40 9.74
N HIS A 115 2.28 -10.53 9.19
CA HIS A 115 1.84 -11.71 9.95
C HIS A 115 0.86 -11.36 11.09
N GLN A 116 -0.23 -10.63 10.75
CA GLN A 116 -1.28 -10.17 11.69
C GLN A 116 -0.75 -9.29 12.85
N ARG A 117 0.47 -8.75 12.73
CA ARG A 117 1.05 -7.82 13.69
C ARG A 117 1.24 -6.44 13.07
N ARG A 118 0.84 -5.42 13.79
CA ARG A 118 1.11 -4.04 13.39
C ARG A 118 2.60 -3.78 13.39
N GLN A 119 3.07 -3.13 12.35
CA GLN A 119 4.45 -2.71 12.20
C GLN A 119 4.51 -1.22 11.92
N GLU A 120 5.64 -0.59 12.26
CA GLU A 120 5.90 0.78 11.87
C GLU A 120 6.34 0.82 10.40
N PRO A 121 5.65 1.59 9.55
CA PRO A 121 6.07 1.82 8.18
C PRO A 121 7.22 2.83 8.13
N HIS A 122 7.76 3.05 6.93
CA HIS A 122 8.68 4.16 6.69
C HIS A 122 8.04 5.50 7.13
N ARG A 123 8.82 6.39 7.75
CA ARG A 123 8.34 7.66 8.34
C ARG A 123 7.53 8.52 7.37
N ALA A 124 7.92 8.57 6.09
CA ALA A 124 7.23 9.36 5.07
C ALA A 124 5.78 8.89 4.82
N VAL A 125 5.44 7.64 5.14
CA VAL A 125 4.06 7.12 5.04
C VAL A 125 3.10 7.92 5.92
N ARG A 126 3.60 8.44 7.05
CA ARG A 126 2.80 9.23 8.01
C ARG A 126 2.86 10.73 7.77
N ASP A 127 3.63 11.19 6.81
CA ASP A 127 3.75 12.61 6.48
C ASP A 127 2.51 13.08 5.69
N PRO A 128 1.69 13.98 6.28
CA PRO A 128 0.49 14.47 5.62
C PRO A 128 0.76 15.26 4.33
N SER A 129 1.88 15.99 4.27
CA SER A 129 2.28 16.74 3.07
C SER A 129 2.62 15.78 1.94
N PHE A 130 3.46 14.78 2.21
CA PHE A 130 3.83 13.79 1.20
C PHE A 130 2.63 12.96 0.73
N GLN A 131 1.68 12.64 1.63
CA GLN A 131 0.42 11.99 1.26
C GLN A 131 -0.41 12.85 0.30
N ALA A 132 -0.55 14.15 0.60
CA ALA A 132 -1.33 15.08 -0.23
C ALA A 132 -0.68 15.28 -1.60
N GLU A 133 0.63 15.48 -1.64
CA GLU A 133 1.41 15.59 -2.88
C GLU A 133 1.27 14.35 -3.76
N LEU A 134 1.33 13.15 -3.15
CA LEU A 134 1.15 11.89 -3.87
C LEU A 134 -0.24 11.79 -4.50
N LEU A 135 -1.30 12.11 -3.77
CA LEU A 135 -2.67 12.07 -4.31
C LEU A 135 -2.83 13.05 -5.47
N THR A 136 -2.35 14.28 -5.32
CA THR A 136 -2.38 15.32 -6.36
C THR A 136 -1.62 14.89 -7.61
N ALA A 137 -0.42 14.32 -7.44
CA ALA A 137 0.38 13.83 -8.55
C ALA A 137 -0.32 12.68 -9.30
N LEU A 138 -0.91 11.74 -8.57
CA LEU A 138 -1.62 10.60 -9.16
C LEU A 138 -2.88 11.04 -9.91
N GLU A 139 -3.65 11.97 -9.36
CA GLU A 139 -4.82 12.56 -10.02
C GLU A 139 -4.42 13.29 -11.30
N HIS A 140 -3.39 14.13 -11.24
CA HIS A 140 -2.87 14.84 -12.41
C HIS A 140 -2.39 13.90 -13.52
N LEU A 141 -1.60 12.87 -13.16
CA LEU A 141 -1.02 11.93 -14.13
C LEU A 141 -2.06 10.97 -14.75
N THR A 142 -3.16 10.71 -14.06
CA THR A 142 -4.18 9.78 -14.53
C THR A 142 -5.39 10.50 -15.14
N GLY A 143 -5.59 11.78 -14.84
CA GLY A 143 -6.79 12.53 -15.19
C GLY A 143 -8.06 12.04 -14.47
N VAL A 144 -7.94 11.20 -13.45
CA VAL A 144 -9.07 10.60 -12.72
C VAL A 144 -9.00 11.06 -11.27
N ALA A 145 -10.06 11.73 -10.79
CA ALA A 145 -10.18 12.11 -9.39
C ALA A 145 -10.62 10.91 -8.51
N LEU A 146 -10.17 10.89 -7.25
CA LEU A 146 -10.74 9.99 -6.25
C LEU A 146 -12.11 10.51 -5.79
N PRO A 147 -13.14 9.66 -5.74
CA PRO A 147 -14.47 10.03 -5.28
C PRO A 147 -14.51 10.41 -3.80
#